data_ca1b769076eb164bb6e0180356f9a5ba
#
_entry.id   ca1b769076eb164bb6e0180356f9a5ba
#
_cell.length_a   1.000
_cell.length_b   1.000
_cell.length_c   1.000
_cell.angle_alpha   90.00
_cell.angle_beta   90.00
_cell.angle_gamma   90.00
#
_symmetry.space_group_name_H-M   'P 1'
#
loop_
_entity.id
_entity.type
_entity.pdbx_description
1 polymer ?
#
loop_
_entity_poly.entity_id
_entity_poly.type
_entity_poly.pdbx_seq_one_letter_code
_entity_poly.pdbx_strand_id
1 'polypeptide(L)'
;MKTAFQELAKKYALLKRGWTPQQNLFYGFLTYIFLGTVLLCLPIFQKESAPILDHFFIATSAVSTTGLVTISIFDTYNFFGQFIIMILIQLGGIGYLTFTTFMILSTTRKLTSWHKKILSTEFTLPNTIKITDFLRSVILFTLFMELIGAILFFIAFKTEGMPTLEGVWSSVFHSVSSFCTAGFSLFNNSFMDYVDDHFINFIISMLAICGSLGFIVITDFGLWIKNRAHKLSFTTKIIFYGFLMLLTFGTVFFYFLEPSIAVAHEDSRFLSAFFQSMTAMTTVGFNTVDFGLFNQAMMLVCIFLMYVGASPSGTAGGIKITTLTAVFAIIKSRLKGSTTITFLGRRIPYERLYIATSAFIFYTVIIVLGTFLITLTNDFKFEDILFEVASALGTVGVSTGITGSLNVWGKLVVILLMFIGRLGVLTFGLAIWSKTIREEDREVLQADIAV
;
A
#
# COMPACT_ATOMS: atom_id res chain seq x y z
N MET A 1 6.06 -26.47 -29.11
CA MET A 1 5.88 -25.68 -27.89
C MET A 1 6.98 -24.63 -27.64
N LYS A 2 8.30 -24.97 -27.69
CA LYS A 2 9.41 -23.99 -27.50
C LYS A 2 9.42 -22.83 -28.53
N THR A 3 9.11 -23.09 -29.79
CA THR A 3 9.06 -22.08 -30.88
C THR A 3 7.92 -21.08 -30.72
N ALA A 4 6.70 -21.54 -30.36
CA ALA A 4 5.54 -20.67 -30.14
C ALA A 4 5.75 -19.75 -28.91
N PHE A 5 6.38 -20.25 -27.86
CA PHE A 5 6.72 -19.45 -26.67
C PHE A 5 7.79 -18.40 -27.00
N GLN A 6 8.78 -18.74 -27.84
CA GLN A 6 9.80 -17.78 -28.29
C GLN A 6 9.23 -16.72 -29.22
N GLU A 7 8.27 -17.02 -30.08
CA GLU A 7 7.57 -16.05 -30.90
C GLU A 7 6.68 -15.12 -30.09
N LEU A 8 5.92 -15.65 -29.11
CA LEU A 8 5.15 -14.86 -28.17
C LEU A 8 6.04 -13.93 -27.35
N ALA A 9 7.17 -14.42 -26.85
CA ALA A 9 8.14 -13.61 -26.12
C ALA A 9 8.77 -12.51 -27.00
N LYS A 10 9.05 -12.78 -28.29
CA LYS A 10 9.51 -11.76 -29.24
C LYS A 10 8.43 -10.71 -29.54
N LYS A 11 7.18 -11.11 -29.79
CA LYS A 11 6.06 -10.17 -29.97
C LYS A 11 5.84 -9.31 -28.73
N TYR A 12 5.88 -9.89 -27.54
CA TYR A 12 5.77 -9.17 -26.28
C TYR A 12 6.94 -8.19 -26.07
N ALA A 13 8.16 -8.57 -26.40
CA ALA A 13 9.33 -7.70 -26.33
C ALA A 13 9.27 -6.52 -27.33
N LEU A 14 8.69 -6.73 -28.53
CA LEU A 14 8.44 -5.68 -29.52
C LEU A 14 7.37 -4.70 -29.07
N LEU A 15 6.26 -5.18 -28.50
CA LEU A 15 5.21 -4.35 -27.91
C LEU A 15 5.74 -3.47 -26.76
N LYS A 16 6.62 -4.03 -25.90
CA LYS A 16 7.25 -3.30 -24.80
C LYS A 16 8.17 -2.15 -25.23
N ARG A 17 8.74 -2.19 -26.42
CA ARG A 17 9.67 -1.13 -26.90
C ARG A 17 9.02 0.25 -27.06
N GLY A 18 7.70 0.32 -27.21
CA GLY A 18 6.93 1.58 -27.32
C GLY A 18 6.33 2.09 -26.02
N TRP A 19 6.42 1.33 -24.91
CA TRP A 19 5.75 1.70 -23.66
C TRP A 19 6.59 2.67 -22.83
N THR A 20 5.90 3.66 -22.26
CA THR A 20 6.49 4.51 -21.22
C THR A 20 6.75 3.70 -19.94
N PRO A 21 7.63 4.17 -19.03
CA PRO A 21 7.82 3.53 -17.72
C PRO A 21 6.51 3.31 -16.95
N GLN A 22 5.60 4.29 -17.01
CA GLN A 22 4.30 4.25 -16.33
C GLN A 22 3.36 3.20 -16.96
N GLN A 23 3.34 3.11 -18.29
CA GLN A 23 2.59 2.05 -19.00
C GLN A 23 3.11 0.65 -18.67
N ASN A 24 4.43 0.50 -18.50
CA ASN A 24 5.00 -0.78 -18.07
C ASN A 24 4.54 -1.20 -16.67
N LEU A 25 4.48 -0.25 -15.73
CA LEU A 25 3.92 -0.49 -14.40
C LEU A 25 2.46 -0.90 -14.50
N PHE A 26 1.65 -0.13 -15.23
CA PHE A 26 0.23 -0.37 -15.43
C PHE A 26 -0.06 -1.78 -15.98
N TYR A 27 0.52 -2.12 -17.13
CA TYR A 27 0.29 -3.43 -17.76
C TYR A 27 0.92 -4.59 -16.98
N GLY A 28 2.01 -4.33 -16.25
CA GLY A 28 2.63 -5.31 -15.39
C GLY A 28 1.71 -5.73 -14.25
N PHE A 29 1.18 -4.79 -13.47
CA PHE A 29 0.22 -5.07 -12.41
C PHE A 29 -1.04 -5.73 -12.95
N LEU A 30 -1.59 -5.24 -14.06
CA LEU A 30 -2.77 -5.85 -14.70
C LEU A 30 -2.53 -7.31 -15.09
N THR A 31 -1.33 -7.63 -15.59
CA THR A 31 -0.96 -9.01 -15.95
C THR A 31 -0.94 -9.93 -14.72
N TYR A 32 -0.38 -9.48 -13.58
CA TYR A 32 -0.37 -10.28 -12.35
C TYR A 32 -1.77 -10.45 -11.76
N ILE A 33 -2.61 -9.43 -11.80
CA ILE A 33 -4.02 -9.53 -11.39
C ILE A 33 -4.74 -10.56 -12.26
N PHE A 34 -4.59 -10.48 -13.58
CA PHE A 34 -5.21 -11.42 -14.50
C PHE A 34 -4.74 -12.87 -14.26
N LEU A 35 -3.43 -13.08 -14.15
CA LEU A 35 -2.87 -14.40 -13.87
C LEU A 35 -3.34 -14.95 -12.51
N GLY A 36 -3.35 -14.10 -11.48
CA GLY A 36 -3.85 -14.44 -10.15
C GLY A 36 -5.32 -14.85 -10.20
N THR A 37 -6.15 -14.08 -10.90
CA THR A 37 -7.57 -14.39 -11.08
C THR A 37 -7.76 -15.76 -11.76
N VAL A 38 -7.07 -16.00 -12.88
CA VAL A 38 -7.16 -17.27 -13.61
C VAL A 38 -6.75 -18.44 -12.71
N LEU A 39 -5.68 -18.30 -11.93
CA LEU A 39 -5.26 -19.37 -11.02
C LEU A 39 -6.30 -19.59 -9.91
N LEU A 40 -6.79 -18.53 -9.25
CA LEU A 40 -7.76 -18.65 -8.16
C LEU A 40 -9.12 -19.18 -8.62
N CYS A 41 -9.49 -18.99 -9.90
CA CYS A 41 -10.70 -19.59 -10.50
C CYS A 41 -10.60 -21.10 -10.71
N LEU A 42 -9.41 -21.69 -10.66
CA LEU A 42 -9.27 -23.14 -10.87
C LEU A 42 -9.75 -23.92 -9.65
N PRO A 43 -10.66 -24.90 -9.80
CA PRO A 43 -11.23 -25.65 -8.68
C PRO A 43 -10.19 -26.37 -7.80
N ILE A 44 -9.02 -26.69 -8.36
CA ILE A 44 -7.93 -27.34 -7.61
C ILE A 44 -7.38 -26.48 -6.47
N PHE A 45 -7.61 -25.15 -6.48
CA PHE A 45 -7.14 -24.20 -5.48
C PHE A 45 -8.24 -23.76 -4.50
N GLN A 46 -9.47 -24.28 -4.69
CA GLN A 46 -10.64 -23.92 -3.91
C GLN A 46 -11.04 -25.05 -2.95
N LYS A 47 -11.59 -24.69 -1.80
CA LYS A 47 -12.38 -25.57 -0.92
C LYS A 47 -13.86 -25.42 -1.25
N GLU A 48 -14.30 -24.17 -1.43
CA GLU A 48 -15.66 -23.82 -1.79
C GLU A 48 -15.66 -23.00 -3.08
N SER A 49 -16.66 -23.23 -3.94
CA SER A 49 -16.80 -22.48 -5.19
C SER A 49 -17.29 -21.06 -4.93
N ALA A 50 -16.69 -20.08 -5.60
CA ALA A 50 -17.09 -18.69 -5.52
C ALA A 50 -17.26 -18.06 -6.92
N PRO A 51 -17.99 -16.94 -7.05
CA PRO A 51 -18.12 -16.22 -8.31
C PRO A 51 -16.77 -15.72 -8.85
N ILE A 52 -16.62 -15.70 -10.17
CA ILE A 52 -15.39 -15.21 -10.84
C ILE A 52 -15.04 -13.79 -10.41
N LEU A 53 -16.05 -12.93 -10.19
CA LEU A 53 -15.86 -11.56 -9.74
C LEU A 53 -15.19 -11.49 -8.37
N ASP A 54 -15.50 -12.40 -7.46
CA ASP A 54 -14.89 -12.44 -6.13
C ASP A 54 -13.44 -12.92 -6.21
N HIS A 55 -13.11 -13.89 -7.06
CA HIS A 55 -11.73 -14.27 -7.34
C HIS A 55 -10.91 -13.09 -7.94
N PHE A 56 -11.53 -12.33 -8.86
CA PHE A 56 -10.92 -11.13 -9.44
C PHE A 56 -10.71 -10.04 -8.38
N PHE A 57 -11.67 -9.87 -7.48
CA PHE A 57 -11.57 -8.95 -6.34
C PHE A 57 -10.40 -9.34 -5.43
N ILE A 58 -10.34 -10.61 -5.00
CA ILE A 58 -9.27 -11.12 -4.13
C ILE A 58 -7.88 -11.00 -4.81
N ALA A 59 -7.77 -11.37 -6.10
CA ALA A 59 -6.52 -11.23 -6.84
C ALA A 59 -6.05 -9.77 -6.92
N THR A 60 -6.99 -8.83 -7.17
CA THR A 60 -6.68 -7.39 -7.19
C THR A 60 -6.28 -6.89 -5.81
N SER A 61 -7.03 -7.26 -4.78
CA SER A 61 -6.75 -6.88 -3.40
C SER A 61 -5.38 -7.41 -2.95
N ALA A 62 -5.03 -8.65 -3.29
CA ALA A 62 -3.73 -9.24 -2.97
C ALA A 62 -2.56 -8.54 -3.68
N VAL A 63 -2.67 -8.32 -5.01
CA VAL A 63 -1.63 -7.64 -5.80
C VAL A 63 -1.50 -6.16 -5.43
N SER A 64 -2.61 -5.52 -5.05
CA SER A 64 -2.59 -4.13 -4.57
C SER A 64 -2.17 -4.01 -3.11
N THR A 65 -1.98 -5.14 -2.40
CA THR A 65 -1.71 -5.19 -0.96
C THR A 65 -2.75 -4.39 -0.16
N THR A 66 -4.03 -4.55 -0.51
CA THR A 66 -5.11 -3.79 0.13
C THR A 66 -5.70 -4.52 1.33
N GLY A 67 -6.11 -5.79 1.18
CA GLY A 67 -6.70 -6.57 2.27
C GLY A 67 -8.23 -6.57 2.34
N LEU A 68 -8.93 -5.77 1.51
CA LEU A 68 -10.38 -5.89 1.40
C LEU A 68 -10.75 -7.25 0.81
N VAL A 69 -11.74 -7.90 1.38
CA VAL A 69 -12.20 -9.22 0.96
C VAL A 69 -13.73 -9.26 0.81
N THR A 70 -14.20 -9.93 -0.23
CA THR A 70 -15.63 -10.18 -0.46
C THR A 70 -16.05 -11.58 -0.01
N ILE A 71 -15.08 -12.46 0.22
CA ILE A 71 -15.24 -13.86 0.63
C ILE A 71 -14.12 -14.22 1.61
N SER A 72 -14.38 -15.17 2.51
CA SER A 72 -13.36 -15.67 3.46
C SER A 72 -12.23 -16.38 2.71
N ILE A 73 -10.99 -15.98 3.01
CA ILE A 73 -9.80 -16.63 2.44
C ILE A 73 -9.64 -18.04 2.97
N PHE A 74 -9.87 -18.23 4.27
CA PHE A 74 -9.71 -19.52 4.94
C PHE A 74 -10.73 -20.54 4.46
N ASP A 75 -11.99 -20.15 4.29
CA ASP A 75 -13.06 -21.05 3.94
C ASP A 75 -13.07 -21.36 2.42
N THR A 76 -12.78 -20.34 1.59
CA THR A 76 -12.87 -20.49 0.13
C THR A 76 -11.65 -21.18 -0.49
N TYR A 77 -10.44 -20.93 0.04
CA TYR A 77 -9.21 -21.40 -0.60
C TYR A 77 -8.51 -22.49 0.23
N ASN A 78 -8.05 -23.54 -0.45
CA ASN A 78 -7.17 -24.53 0.16
C ASN A 78 -5.73 -23.98 0.32
N PHE A 79 -4.84 -24.78 0.91
CA PHE A 79 -3.44 -24.40 1.12
C PHE A 79 -2.77 -23.81 -0.13
N PHE A 80 -2.96 -24.43 -1.29
CA PHE A 80 -2.35 -23.94 -2.54
C PHE A 80 -2.96 -22.63 -3.03
N GLY A 81 -4.28 -22.43 -2.85
CA GLY A 81 -4.95 -21.16 -3.14
C GLY A 81 -4.46 -20.04 -2.23
N GLN A 82 -4.35 -20.29 -0.93
CA GLN A 82 -3.77 -19.36 0.04
C GLN A 82 -2.29 -19.04 -0.28
N PHE A 83 -1.53 -20.05 -0.75
CA PHE A 83 -0.14 -19.86 -1.19
C PHE A 83 -0.04 -18.95 -2.43
N ILE A 84 -0.95 -19.09 -3.39
CA ILE A 84 -1.04 -18.18 -4.55
C ILE A 84 -1.33 -16.75 -4.07
N ILE A 85 -2.29 -16.55 -3.16
CA ILE A 85 -2.61 -15.25 -2.58
C ILE A 85 -1.37 -14.64 -1.91
N MET A 86 -0.64 -15.41 -1.11
CA MET A 86 0.60 -14.96 -0.47
C MET A 86 1.67 -14.53 -1.49
N ILE A 87 1.83 -15.26 -2.60
CA ILE A 87 2.74 -14.86 -3.68
C ILE A 87 2.28 -13.54 -4.32
N LEU A 88 0.98 -13.36 -4.57
CA LEU A 88 0.45 -12.12 -5.13
C LEU A 88 0.68 -10.92 -4.18
N ILE A 89 0.50 -11.11 -2.88
CA ILE A 89 0.84 -10.13 -1.84
C ILE A 89 2.33 -9.77 -1.90
N GLN A 90 3.21 -10.77 -1.97
CA GLN A 90 4.65 -10.57 -2.02
C GLN A 90 5.08 -9.78 -3.27
N LEU A 91 4.55 -10.14 -4.44
CA LEU A 91 4.83 -9.43 -5.70
C LEU A 91 4.29 -8.01 -5.67
N GLY A 92 3.13 -7.81 -5.06
CA GLY A 92 2.55 -6.49 -4.84
C GLY A 92 3.37 -5.64 -3.88
N GLY A 93 3.70 -6.16 -2.70
CA GLY A 93 4.37 -5.45 -1.61
C GLY A 93 5.78 -4.97 -1.96
N ILE A 94 6.62 -5.86 -2.49
CA ILE A 94 7.99 -5.52 -2.93
C ILE A 94 7.97 -4.66 -4.20
N GLY A 95 6.88 -4.72 -4.97
CA GLY A 95 6.81 -4.17 -6.32
C GLY A 95 7.35 -5.15 -7.37
N TYR A 96 6.51 -5.45 -8.36
CA TYR A 96 6.85 -6.47 -9.36
C TYR A 96 8.13 -6.15 -10.15
N LEU A 97 8.42 -4.86 -10.38
CA LEU A 97 9.63 -4.45 -11.08
C LEU A 97 10.89 -4.68 -10.26
N THR A 98 10.81 -4.46 -8.96
CA THR A 98 11.92 -4.76 -8.04
C THR A 98 12.26 -6.23 -8.08
N PHE A 99 11.24 -7.10 -7.96
CA PHE A 99 11.42 -8.54 -8.00
C PHE A 99 11.96 -9.01 -9.36
N THR A 100 11.35 -8.60 -10.47
CA THR A 100 11.80 -9.00 -11.82
C THR A 100 13.18 -8.45 -12.16
N THR A 101 13.51 -7.22 -11.74
CA THR A 101 14.83 -6.63 -11.97
C THR A 101 15.89 -7.30 -11.11
N PHE A 102 15.58 -7.68 -9.89
CA PHE A 102 16.48 -8.46 -9.04
C PHE A 102 16.77 -9.84 -9.64
N MET A 103 15.76 -10.54 -10.16
CA MET A 103 15.94 -11.82 -10.87
C MET A 103 16.85 -11.67 -12.10
N ILE A 104 16.64 -10.62 -12.89
CA ILE A 104 17.51 -10.31 -14.05
C ILE A 104 18.94 -10.01 -13.58
N LEU A 105 19.11 -9.21 -12.54
CA LEU A 105 20.41 -8.86 -12.00
C LEU A 105 21.15 -10.08 -11.46
N SER A 106 20.46 -11.00 -10.80
CA SER A 106 21.02 -12.25 -10.27
C SER A 106 21.53 -13.17 -11.38
N THR A 107 20.80 -13.19 -12.51
CA THR A 107 21.09 -14.08 -13.64
C THR A 107 22.13 -13.47 -14.60
N THR A 108 21.97 -12.19 -14.99
CA THR A 108 22.78 -11.55 -16.03
C THR A 108 23.89 -10.62 -15.49
N ARG A 109 23.83 -10.30 -14.20
CA ARG A 109 24.71 -9.34 -13.50
C ARG A 109 24.77 -7.93 -14.14
N LYS A 110 23.89 -7.62 -15.08
CA LYS A 110 23.83 -6.32 -15.77
C LYS A 110 22.40 -5.79 -15.80
N LEU A 111 22.24 -4.50 -15.49
CA LEU A 111 21.00 -3.77 -15.65
C LEU A 111 21.05 -2.90 -16.90
N THR A 112 20.01 -2.97 -17.72
CA THR A 112 19.87 -2.06 -18.86
C THR A 112 19.49 -0.65 -18.37
N SER A 113 19.80 0.37 -19.17
CA SER A 113 19.42 1.76 -18.87
C SER A 113 17.90 1.92 -18.71
N TRP A 114 17.13 1.11 -19.41
CA TRP A 114 15.68 1.04 -19.33
C TRP A 114 15.20 0.59 -17.94
N HIS A 115 15.70 -0.52 -17.38
CA HIS A 115 15.37 -0.98 -16.03
C HIS A 115 15.71 0.07 -14.97
N LYS A 116 16.86 0.75 -15.12
CA LYS A 116 17.26 1.83 -14.21
C LYS A 116 16.25 2.98 -14.22
N LYS A 117 15.81 3.41 -15.43
CA LYS A 117 14.85 4.50 -15.60
C LYS A 117 13.49 4.18 -14.95
N ILE A 118 12.98 2.96 -15.12
CA ILE A 118 11.68 2.57 -14.55
C ILE A 118 11.76 2.52 -13.01
N LEU A 119 12.79 1.89 -12.45
CA LEU A 119 12.98 1.81 -11.01
C LEU A 119 13.15 3.19 -10.36
N SER A 120 13.87 4.11 -11.01
CA SER A 120 14.00 5.48 -10.50
C SER A 120 12.67 6.23 -10.53
N THR A 121 11.74 5.87 -11.43
CA THR A 121 10.40 6.43 -11.50
C THR A 121 9.50 5.84 -10.41
N GLU A 122 9.57 4.53 -10.18
CA GLU A 122 8.77 3.84 -9.15
C GLU A 122 9.12 4.32 -7.74
N PHE A 123 10.42 4.38 -7.40
CA PHE A 123 10.88 4.66 -6.05
C PHE A 123 11.28 6.12 -5.79
N THR A 124 11.31 6.98 -6.80
CA THR A 124 11.76 8.39 -6.66
C THR A 124 13.13 8.51 -5.96
N LEU A 125 14.07 7.63 -6.36
CA LEU A 125 15.36 7.46 -5.67
C LEU A 125 16.22 8.75 -5.69
N PRO A 126 16.87 9.11 -4.57
CA PRO A 126 17.92 10.10 -4.56
C PRO A 126 19.12 9.68 -5.43
N ASN A 127 19.75 10.63 -6.12
CA ASN A 127 20.91 10.37 -7.00
C ASN A 127 22.14 9.78 -6.27
N THR A 128 22.15 9.79 -4.95
CA THR A 128 23.24 9.29 -4.10
C THR A 128 23.23 7.77 -3.89
N ILE A 129 22.10 7.09 -4.19
CA ILE A 129 21.93 5.67 -3.95
C ILE A 129 22.08 4.89 -5.26
N LYS A 130 22.98 3.89 -5.29
CA LYS A 130 23.10 2.98 -6.44
C LYS A 130 21.88 2.05 -6.48
N ILE A 131 21.21 1.97 -7.63
CA ILE A 131 20.00 1.15 -7.82
C ILE A 131 20.23 -0.33 -7.47
N THR A 132 21.41 -0.86 -7.78
CA THR A 132 21.78 -2.26 -7.49
C THR A 132 21.81 -2.55 -5.97
N ASP A 133 22.40 -1.62 -5.22
CA ASP A 133 22.53 -1.75 -3.76
C ASP A 133 21.17 -1.57 -3.09
N PHE A 134 20.36 -0.65 -3.62
CA PHE A 134 18.97 -0.44 -3.20
C PHE A 134 18.13 -1.70 -3.39
N LEU A 135 18.11 -2.29 -4.59
CA LEU A 135 17.35 -3.51 -4.89
C LEU A 135 17.73 -4.68 -3.99
N ARG A 136 19.05 -4.86 -3.80
CA ARG A 136 19.55 -5.91 -2.92
C ARG A 136 19.12 -5.68 -1.47
N SER A 137 19.19 -4.44 -1.00
CA SER A 137 18.76 -4.07 0.35
C SER A 137 17.27 -4.30 0.55
N VAL A 138 16.42 -3.94 -0.44
CA VAL A 138 14.97 -4.17 -0.40
C VAL A 138 14.68 -5.64 -0.16
N ILE A 139 15.18 -6.52 -1.02
CA ILE A 139 14.84 -7.95 -0.95
C ILE A 139 15.40 -8.61 0.31
N LEU A 140 16.68 -8.34 0.64
CA LEU A 140 17.28 -8.95 1.83
C LEU A 140 16.59 -8.47 3.12
N PHE A 141 16.24 -7.19 3.20
CA PHE A 141 15.54 -6.65 4.36
C PHE A 141 14.12 -7.23 4.48
N THR A 142 13.38 -7.33 3.38
CA THR A 142 12.05 -7.95 3.35
C THR A 142 12.10 -9.38 3.85
N LEU A 143 12.92 -10.24 3.24
CA LEU A 143 13.04 -11.64 3.65
C LEU A 143 13.51 -11.80 5.09
N PHE A 144 14.39 -10.93 5.57
CA PHE A 144 14.87 -10.94 6.95
C PHE A 144 13.76 -10.59 7.94
N MET A 145 12.97 -9.54 7.65
CA MET A 145 11.87 -9.13 8.52
C MET A 145 10.73 -10.15 8.51
N GLU A 146 10.40 -10.70 7.35
CA GLU A 146 9.39 -11.75 7.21
C GLU A 146 9.80 -13.04 7.95
N LEU A 147 11.08 -13.42 7.91
CA LEU A 147 11.57 -14.56 8.66
C LEU A 147 11.48 -14.32 10.19
N ILE A 148 11.87 -13.15 10.67
CA ILE A 148 11.73 -12.79 12.08
C ILE A 148 10.26 -12.82 12.48
N GLY A 149 9.39 -12.20 11.70
CA GLY A 149 7.95 -12.17 11.94
C GLY A 149 7.35 -13.57 11.99
N ALA A 150 7.70 -14.45 11.04
CA ALA A 150 7.23 -15.83 11.02
C ALA A 150 7.67 -16.61 12.28
N ILE A 151 8.92 -16.43 12.74
CA ILE A 151 9.39 -17.06 13.97
C ILE A 151 8.62 -16.54 15.20
N LEU A 152 8.42 -15.23 15.30
CA LEU A 152 7.72 -14.63 16.43
C LEU A 152 6.22 -15.02 16.44
N PHE A 153 5.54 -15.01 15.30
CA PHE A 153 4.16 -15.50 15.18
C PHE A 153 4.05 -16.98 15.53
N PHE A 154 5.01 -17.81 15.10
CA PHE A 154 5.02 -19.23 15.44
C PHE A 154 5.11 -19.45 16.95
N ILE A 155 5.94 -18.68 17.64
CA ILE A 155 6.02 -18.73 19.10
C ILE A 155 4.69 -18.32 19.72
N ALA A 156 4.06 -17.22 19.25
CA ALA A 156 2.78 -16.74 19.75
C ALA A 156 1.65 -17.77 19.53
N PHE A 157 1.45 -18.25 18.32
CA PHE A 157 0.38 -19.21 18.00
C PHE A 157 0.58 -20.57 18.69
N LYS A 158 1.82 -20.96 18.93
CA LYS A 158 2.10 -22.18 19.69
C LYS A 158 1.74 -22.04 21.19
N THR A 159 1.93 -20.86 21.77
CA THR A 159 1.51 -20.60 23.17
C THR A 159 0.01 -20.59 23.31
N GLU A 160 -0.72 -20.18 22.25
CA GLU A 160 -2.19 -20.24 22.16
C GLU A 160 -2.73 -21.68 21.86
N GLY A 161 -1.85 -22.67 21.71
CA GLY A 161 -2.25 -24.06 21.50
C GLY A 161 -2.60 -24.43 20.06
N MET A 162 -2.30 -23.59 19.07
CA MET A 162 -2.55 -23.88 17.65
C MET A 162 -1.76 -25.14 17.20
N PRO A 163 -2.36 -26.06 16.38
CA PRO A 163 -1.66 -27.22 15.85
C PRO A 163 -0.39 -26.82 15.10
N THR A 164 0.71 -27.55 15.27
CA THR A 164 2.04 -27.16 14.79
C THR A 164 2.07 -26.85 13.27
N LEU A 165 1.45 -27.67 12.44
CA LEU A 165 1.44 -27.49 10.96
C LEU A 165 0.64 -26.25 10.55
N GLU A 166 -0.52 -26.08 11.14
CA GLU A 166 -1.38 -24.90 10.93
C GLU A 166 -0.70 -23.65 11.46
N GLY A 167 -0.09 -23.70 12.65
CA GLY A 167 0.67 -22.62 13.25
C GLY A 167 1.85 -22.16 12.39
N VAL A 168 2.60 -23.09 11.79
CA VAL A 168 3.70 -22.73 10.87
C VAL A 168 3.16 -21.99 9.64
N TRP A 169 2.10 -22.51 9.02
CA TRP A 169 1.52 -21.89 7.83
C TRP A 169 0.93 -20.51 8.15
N SER A 170 0.14 -20.41 9.21
CA SER A 170 -0.44 -19.15 9.67
C SER A 170 0.64 -18.11 9.99
N SER A 171 1.74 -18.53 10.63
CA SER A 171 2.86 -17.65 10.96
C SER A 171 3.54 -17.07 9.74
N VAL A 172 3.82 -17.89 8.72
CA VAL A 172 4.44 -17.44 7.48
C VAL A 172 3.49 -16.51 6.72
N PHE A 173 2.22 -16.87 6.58
CA PHE A 173 1.22 -16.09 5.87
C PHE A 173 1.01 -14.71 6.50
N HIS A 174 0.79 -14.65 7.83
CA HIS A 174 0.57 -13.40 8.54
C HIS A 174 1.83 -12.54 8.62
N SER A 175 3.02 -13.14 8.66
CA SER A 175 4.27 -12.38 8.60
C SER A 175 4.43 -11.66 7.27
N VAL A 176 4.22 -12.34 6.15
CA VAL A 176 4.24 -11.75 4.80
C VAL A 176 3.16 -10.68 4.67
N SER A 177 1.91 -10.99 5.08
CA SER A 177 0.79 -10.07 5.01
C SER A 177 1.04 -8.79 5.85
N SER A 178 1.60 -8.92 7.05
CA SER A 178 1.92 -7.79 7.93
C SER A 178 3.03 -6.90 7.36
N PHE A 179 4.13 -7.50 6.90
CA PHE A 179 5.26 -6.73 6.36
C PHE A 179 4.92 -6.05 5.04
N CYS A 180 4.22 -6.75 4.15
CA CYS A 180 3.74 -6.19 2.88
C CYS A 180 2.57 -5.23 3.06
N THR A 181 2.11 -4.99 4.29
CA THR A 181 0.94 -4.14 4.63
C THR A 181 -0.28 -4.52 3.80
N ALA A 182 -0.61 -5.84 3.77
CA ALA A 182 -1.64 -6.38 2.89
C ALA A 182 -2.95 -6.72 3.60
N GLY A 183 -2.95 -6.87 4.94
CA GLY A 183 -4.15 -7.06 5.76
C GLY A 183 -4.91 -8.36 5.57
N PHE A 184 -4.41 -9.27 4.75
CA PHE A 184 -5.02 -10.58 4.57
C PHE A 184 -4.80 -11.46 5.78
N SER A 185 -5.88 -11.99 6.35
CA SER A 185 -5.85 -12.93 7.46
C SER A 185 -6.39 -14.30 7.05
N LEU A 186 -5.89 -15.33 7.70
CA LEU A 186 -6.48 -16.68 7.69
C LEU A 186 -7.52 -16.84 8.83
N PHE A 187 -7.78 -15.79 9.58
CA PHE A 187 -8.86 -15.71 10.57
C PHE A 187 -10.02 -14.92 10.00
N ASN A 188 -11.26 -15.44 10.17
CA ASN A 188 -12.46 -14.81 9.59
C ASN A 188 -12.80 -13.44 10.19
N ASN A 189 -12.34 -13.17 11.40
CA ASN A 189 -12.54 -11.91 12.13
C ASN A 189 -11.24 -11.08 12.24
N SER A 190 -10.27 -11.29 11.33
CA SER A 190 -8.95 -10.66 11.40
C SER A 190 -8.22 -11.01 12.71
N PHE A 191 -7.79 -10.04 13.51
CA PHE A 191 -7.14 -10.25 14.82
C PHE A 191 -8.00 -9.79 15.99
N MET A 192 -9.33 -9.77 15.84
CA MET A 192 -10.25 -9.32 16.92
C MET A 192 -10.16 -10.20 18.16
N ASP A 193 -9.92 -11.52 18.00
CA ASP A 193 -9.76 -12.45 19.14
C ASP A 193 -8.44 -12.23 19.90
N TYR A 194 -7.50 -11.46 19.32
CA TYR A 194 -6.18 -11.16 19.90
C TYR A 194 -6.04 -9.70 20.34
N VAL A 195 -7.16 -9.02 20.61
CA VAL A 195 -7.15 -7.60 20.99
C VAL A 195 -6.31 -7.33 22.25
N ASP A 196 -6.34 -8.23 23.23
CA ASP A 196 -5.61 -8.14 24.50
C ASP A 196 -4.21 -8.78 24.45
N ASP A 197 -3.85 -9.47 23.36
CA ASP A 197 -2.53 -10.08 23.21
C ASP A 197 -1.48 -9.05 22.81
N HIS A 198 -0.72 -8.58 23.78
CA HIS A 198 0.35 -7.60 23.60
C HIS A 198 1.44 -8.09 22.63
N PHE A 199 1.73 -9.41 22.64
CA PHE A 199 2.82 -9.94 21.82
C PHE A 199 2.44 -10.03 20.35
N ILE A 200 1.24 -10.52 20.01
CA ILE A 200 0.73 -10.56 18.62
C ILE A 200 0.59 -9.14 18.08
N ASN A 201 -0.01 -8.22 18.85
CA ASN A 201 -0.15 -6.82 18.48
C ASN A 201 1.20 -6.14 18.24
N PHE A 202 2.21 -6.44 19.06
CA PHE A 202 3.56 -5.94 18.85
C PHE A 202 4.20 -6.47 17.56
N ILE A 203 4.06 -7.78 17.26
CA ILE A 203 4.61 -8.38 16.04
C ILE A 203 4.03 -7.72 14.80
N ILE A 204 2.70 -7.60 14.71
CA ILE A 204 2.01 -6.96 13.59
C ILE A 204 2.49 -5.51 13.43
N SER A 205 2.49 -4.76 14.53
CA SER A 205 2.90 -3.34 14.52
C SER A 205 4.35 -3.17 14.07
N MET A 206 5.26 -3.98 14.56
CA MET A 206 6.68 -3.95 14.17
C MET A 206 6.84 -4.19 12.67
N LEU A 207 6.21 -5.24 12.14
CA LEU A 207 6.31 -5.59 10.71
C LEU A 207 5.67 -4.52 9.83
N ALA A 208 4.46 -4.06 10.16
CA ALA A 208 3.74 -3.03 9.41
C ALA A 208 4.48 -1.70 9.39
N ILE A 209 5.03 -1.26 10.53
CA ILE A 209 5.83 -0.03 10.62
C ILE A 209 7.10 -0.17 9.78
N CYS A 210 7.82 -1.28 9.87
CA CYS A 210 9.02 -1.52 9.07
C CYS A 210 8.73 -1.53 7.56
N GLY A 211 7.64 -2.16 7.11
CA GLY A 211 7.22 -2.16 5.71
C GLY A 211 6.81 -0.77 5.21
N SER A 212 6.02 -0.05 6.01
CA SER A 212 5.44 1.25 5.64
C SER A 212 6.41 2.43 5.71
N LEU A 213 7.45 2.39 6.58
CA LEU A 213 8.48 3.44 6.67
C LEU A 213 9.28 3.63 5.38
N GLY A 214 9.29 2.62 4.51
CA GLY A 214 9.87 2.69 3.19
C GLY A 214 11.36 2.39 3.13
N PHE A 215 11.74 1.77 2.02
CA PHE A 215 13.11 1.27 1.82
C PHE A 215 14.16 2.39 1.72
N ILE A 216 13.77 3.62 1.34
CA ILE A 216 14.68 4.79 1.37
C ILE A 216 15.11 5.09 2.79
N VAL A 217 14.17 5.12 3.74
CA VAL A 217 14.45 5.37 5.16
C VAL A 217 15.33 4.28 5.73
N ILE A 218 14.99 3.01 5.45
CA ILE A 218 15.75 1.85 5.92
C ILE A 218 17.19 1.87 5.39
N THR A 219 17.36 2.18 4.11
CA THR A 219 18.69 2.28 3.47
C THR A 219 19.52 3.41 4.09
N ASP A 220 18.90 4.55 4.35
CA ASP A 220 19.54 5.74 4.95
C ASP A 220 19.97 5.47 6.40
N PHE A 221 19.12 4.81 7.19
CA PHE A 221 19.45 4.34 8.53
C PHE A 221 20.56 3.28 8.52
N GLY A 222 20.52 2.35 7.58
CA GLY A 222 21.56 1.34 7.41
C GLY A 222 22.94 1.97 7.12
N LEU A 223 22.97 3.00 6.26
CA LEU A 223 24.18 3.77 5.98
C LEU A 223 24.67 4.53 7.22
N TRP A 224 23.76 5.12 8.00
CA TRP A 224 24.09 5.82 9.24
C TRP A 224 24.65 4.88 10.32
N ILE A 225 24.11 3.68 10.46
CA ILE A 225 24.63 2.65 11.38
C ILE A 225 26.05 2.22 10.97
N LYS A 226 26.24 1.98 9.67
CA LYS A 226 27.53 1.55 9.11
C LYS A 226 28.61 2.64 9.16
N ASN A 227 28.20 3.90 8.98
CA ASN A 227 29.10 5.06 9.02
C ASN A 227 28.44 6.20 9.80
N ARG A 228 28.87 6.41 11.04
CA ARG A 228 28.33 7.47 11.93
C ARG A 228 28.54 8.89 11.41
N ALA A 229 29.47 9.10 10.46
CA ALA A 229 29.64 10.39 9.80
C ALA A 229 28.53 10.68 8.74
N HIS A 230 27.79 9.65 8.32
CA HIS A 230 26.63 9.82 7.43
C HIS A 230 25.50 10.56 8.17
N LYS A 231 25.02 11.66 7.59
CA LYS A 231 23.88 12.42 8.14
C LYS A 231 22.61 11.97 7.46
N LEU A 232 21.59 11.64 8.26
CA LEU A 232 20.26 11.27 7.75
C LEU A 232 19.73 12.37 6.81
N SER A 233 19.18 11.94 5.67
CA SER A 233 18.65 12.82 4.65
C SER A 233 17.46 13.65 5.17
N PHE A 234 17.20 14.77 4.52
CA PHE A 234 16.06 15.61 4.85
C PHE A 234 14.73 14.89 4.68
N THR A 235 14.63 14.07 3.63
CA THR A 235 13.45 13.23 3.35
C THR A 235 13.22 12.23 4.48
N THR A 236 14.25 11.51 4.93
CA THR A 236 14.16 10.56 6.05
C THR A 236 13.64 11.22 7.32
N LYS A 237 14.13 12.44 7.63
CA LYS A 237 13.66 13.19 8.80
C LYS A 237 12.18 13.58 8.69
N ILE A 238 11.74 14.08 7.53
CA ILE A 238 10.33 14.43 7.29
C ILE A 238 9.45 13.18 7.48
N ILE A 239 9.85 12.07 6.90
CA ILE A 239 9.08 10.82 6.99
C ILE A 239 8.99 10.37 8.44
N PHE A 240 10.11 10.30 9.15
CA PHE A 240 10.15 9.81 10.53
C PHE A 240 9.31 10.68 11.48
N TYR A 241 9.49 12.00 11.44
CA TYR A 241 8.71 12.92 12.29
C TYR A 241 7.23 12.97 11.90
N GLY A 242 6.93 12.97 10.60
CA GLY A 242 5.55 12.96 10.12
C GLY A 242 4.83 11.66 10.49
N PHE A 243 5.52 10.53 10.38
CA PHE A 243 5.02 9.22 10.80
C PHE A 243 4.69 9.21 12.29
N LEU A 244 5.62 9.61 13.13
CA LEU A 244 5.42 9.65 14.58
C LEU A 244 4.28 10.61 14.96
N MET A 245 4.21 11.77 14.32
CA MET A 245 3.14 12.74 14.57
C MET A 245 1.76 12.19 14.22
N LEU A 246 1.60 11.56 13.05
CA LEU A 246 0.31 10.99 12.65
C LEU A 246 -0.10 9.81 13.52
N LEU A 247 0.85 8.93 13.86
CA LEU A 247 0.59 7.80 14.76
C LEU A 247 0.13 8.28 16.14
N THR A 248 0.85 9.25 16.71
CA THR A 248 0.48 9.83 18.01
C THR A 248 -0.88 10.53 17.93
N PHE A 249 -1.12 11.30 16.85
CA PHE A 249 -2.40 11.96 16.63
C PHE A 249 -3.56 10.96 16.63
N GLY A 250 -3.51 9.92 15.80
CA GLY A 250 -4.58 8.92 15.75
C GLY A 250 -4.74 8.17 17.07
N THR A 251 -3.63 7.75 17.69
CA THR A 251 -3.68 7.04 19.00
C THR A 251 -4.36 7.90 20.08
N VAL A 252 -4.01 9.18 20.18
CA VAL A 252 -4.60 10.10 21.17
C VAL A 252 -6.10 10.28 20.91
N PHE A 253 -6.50 10.51 19.65
CA PHE A 253 -7.91 10.67 19.32
C PHE A 253 -8.72 9.41 19.59
N PHE A 254 -8.26 8.23 19.16
CA PHE A 254 -8.95 6.97 19.44
C PHE A 254 -9.01 6.66 20.94
N TYR A 255 -7.93 6.90 21.67
CA TYR A 255 -7.90 6.66 23.12
C TYR A 255 -8.93 7.50 23.88
N PHE A 256 -9.07 8.77 23.57
CA PHE A 256 -9.94 9.66 24.33
C PHE A 256 -11.37 9.75 23.82
N LEU A 257 -11.59 9.58 22.51
CA LEU A 257 -12.85 9.93 21.86
C LEU A 257 -13.62 8.74 21.27
N GLU A 258 -13.04 7.51 21.26
CA GLU A 258 -13.74 6.34 20.75
C GLU A 258 -14.32 5.48 21.88
N PRO A 259 -15.67 5.49 22.04
CA PRO A 259 -16.32 4.73 23.13
C PRO A 259 -16.21 3.21 22.99
N SER A 260 -16.21 2.67 21.74
CA SER A 260 -16.12 1.22 21.51
C SER A 260 -14.81 0.64 22.03
N ILE A 261 -13.71 1.39 21.91
CA ILE A 261 -12.42 1.01 22.48
C ILE A 261 -12.42 1.14 24.01
N ALA A 262 -13.10 2.16 24.56
CA ALA A 262 -13.10 2.43 25.97
C ALA A 262 -13.90 1.39 26.78
N VAL A 263 -15.02 0.91 26.23
CA VAL A 263 -15.98 0.04 26.94
C VAL A 263 -15.61 -1.43 26.77
N ALA A 264 -15.16 -1.84 25.60
CA ALA A 264 -14.92 -3.25 25.31
C ALA A 264 -13.62 -3.80 25.93
N HIS A 265 -12.59 -2.95 26.13
CA HIS A 265 -11.24 -3.38 26.49
C HIS A 265 -10.56 -2.37 27.42
N GLU A 266 -11.08 -2.23 28.66
CA GLU A 266 -10.59 -1.22 29.62
C GLU A 266 -9.09 -1.37 29.92
N ASP A 267 -8.62 -2.61 30.12
CA ASP A 267 -7.21 -2.92 30.43
C ASP A 267 -6.26 -2.74 29.22
N SER A 268 -6.75 -2.95 27.99
CA SER A 268 -5.97 -2.84 26.74
C SER A 268 -6.36 -1.64 25.88
N ARG A 269 -7.08 -0.66 26.47
CA ARG A 269 -7.54 0.54 25.76
C ARG A 269 -6.46 1.26 24.98
N PHE A 270 -5.28 1.45 25.57
CA PHE A 270 -4.16 2.08 24.90
C PHE A 270 -3.64 1.24 23.72
N LEU A 271 -3.52 -0.07 23.93
CA LEU A 271 -3.06 -1.00 22.88
C LEU A 271 -4.01 -0.98 21.70
N SER A 272 -5.32 -1.07 21.94
CA SER A 272 -6.35 -1.01 20.89
C SER A 272 -6.34 0.33 20.15
N ALA A 273 -6.26 1.46 20.85
CA ALA A 273 -6.18 2.78 20.24
C ALA A 273 -4.92 2.95 19.38
N PHE A 274 -3.77 2.48 19.87
CA PHE A 274 -2.50 2.47 19.14
C PHE A 274 -2.60 1.59 17.89
N PHE A 275 -3.14 0.36 18.04
CA PHE A 275 -3.24 -0.58 16.92
C PHE A 275 -4.15 -0.07 15.82
N GLN A 276 -5.35 0.48 16.14
CA GLN A 276 -6.24 1.03 15.13
C GLN A 276 -5.64 2.28 14.43
N SER A 277 -4.92 3.12 15.16
CA SER A 277 -4.17 4.23 14.55
C SER A 277 -3.05 3.74 13.63
N MET A 278 -2.28 2.75 14.10
CA MET A 278 -1.18 2.15 13.36
C MET A 278 -1.69 1.47 12.09
N THR A 279 -2.74 0.66 12.17
CA THR A 279 -3.29 -0.07 11.01
C THR A 279 -3.80 0.87 9.93
N ALA A 280 -4.55 1.92 10.31
CA ALA A 280 -5.06 2.92 9.37
C ALA A 280 -3.95 3.68 8.66
N MET A 281 -2.92 4.12 9.40
CA MET A 281 -1.84 4.94 8.86
C MET A 281 -0.78 4.14 8.09
N THR A 282 -0.44 2.93 8.56
CA THR A 282 0.51 2.06 7.85
C THR A 282 -0.12 1.34 6.68
N THR A 283 -1.44 1.43 6.56
CA THR A 283 -2.25 0.73 5.55
C THR A 283 -2.09 -0.80 5.62
N VAL A 284 -1.86 -1.37 6.82
CA VAL A 284 -1.71 -2.82 6.97
C VAL A 284 -3.04 -3.56 6.93
N GLY A 285 -4.14 -2.95 7.37
CA GLY A 285 -5.48 -3.46 7.17
C GLY A 285 -5.99 -4.48 8.18
N PHE A 286 -5.18 -4.95 9.11
CA PHE A 286 -5.66 -5.77 10.22
C PHE A 286 -6.43 -4.93 11.23
N ASN A 287 -7.44 -5.53 11.85
CA ASN A 287 -8.19 -4.90 12.92
C ASN A 287 -8.29 -5.81 14.15
N THR A 288 -8.23 -5.20 15.31
CA THR A 288 -8.50 -5.84 16.60
C THR A 288 -9.82 -5.35 17.23
N VAL A 289 -10.41 -4.31 16.65
CA VAL A 289 -11.73 -3.78 17.00
C VAL A 289 -12.51 -3.56 15.70
N ASP A 290 -13.82 -3.78 15.75
CA ASP A 290 -14.69 -3.58 14.58
C ASP A 290 -14.85 -2.10 14.25
N PHE A 291 -14.44 -1.67 13.06
CA PHE A 291 -14.60 -0.30 12.57
C PHE A 291 -16.05 0.10 12.33
N GLY A 292 -16.96 -0.87 12.13
CA GLY A 292 -18.40 -0.61 12.02
C GLY A 292 -19.04 -0.07 13.31
N LEU A 293 -18.34 -0.21 14.44
CA LEU A 293 -18.79 0.31 15.76
C LEU A 293 -18.27 1.73 16.06
N PHE A 294 -17.40 2.29 15.20
CA PHE A 294 -16.80 3.60 15.44
C PHE A 294 -17.83 4.72 15.30
N ASN A 295 -17.70 5.72 16.17
CA ASN A 295 -18.48 6.94 15.99
C ASN A 295 -18.04 7.72 14.74
N GLN A 296 -18.93 8.54 14.18
CA GLN A 296 -18.71 9.26 12.94
C GLN A 296 -17.46 10.16 12.97
N ALA A 297 -17.15 10.78 14.11
CA ALA A 297 -15.98 11.62 14.26
C ALA A 297 -14.68 10.80 14.16
N MET A 298 -14.64 9.61 14.75
CA MET A 298 -13.49 8.71 14.69
C MET A 298 -13.37 8.02 13.33
N MET A 299 -14.49 7.75 12.66
CA MET A 299 -14.46 7.33 11.24
C MET A 299 -13.78 8.39 10.37
N LEU A 300 -14.07 9.68 10.60
CA LEU A 300 -13.41 10.77 9.85
C LEU A 300 -11.91 10.84 10.17
N VAL A 301 -11.49 10.66 11.42
CA VAL A 301 -10.07 10.57 11.81
C VAL A 301 -9.41 9.39 11.11
N CYS A 302 -10.06 8.23 11.08
CA CYS A 302 -9.55 7.04 10.40
C CYS A 302 -9.40 7.28 8.89
N ILE A 303 -10.43 7.87 8.23
CA ILE A 303 -10.38 8.26 6.82
C ILE A 303 -9.19 9.19 6.56
N PHE A 304 -8.94 10.17 7.42
CA PHE A 304 -7.78 11.07 7.29
C PHE A 304 -6.45 10.30 7.40
N LEU A 305 -6.32 9.36 8.35
CA LEU A 305 -5.12 8.52 8.48
C LEU A 305 -4.91 7.62 7.27
N MET A 306 -5.99 7.01 6.73
CA MET A 306 -5.95 6.19 5.50
C MET A 306 -5.61 7.03 4.26
N TYR A 307 -6.11 8.27 4.21
CA TYR A 307 -5.81 9.20 3.13
C TYR A 307 -4.31 9.55 3.09
N VAL A 308 -3.68 9.72 4.26
CA VAL A 308 -2.25 10.04 4.39
C VAL A 308 -1.49 8.75 4.68
N GLY A 309 -1.24 7.97 3.64
CA GLY A 309 -0.36 6.79 3.75
C GLY A 309 1.07 7.17 4.13
N ALA A 310 1.84 6.16 4.58
CA ALA A 310 3.13 6.39 5.22
C ALA A 310 4.21 7.02 4.31
N SER A 311 5.12 6.22 3.77
CA SER A 311 6.35 6.73 3.13
C SER A 311 6.38 6.49 1.63
N PRO A 312 7.03 7.34 0.84
CA PRO A 312 7.47 6.96 -0.50
C PRO A 312 8.36 5.71 -0.44
N SER A 313 8.26 4.85 -1.45
CA SER A 313 9.02 3.58 -1.56
C SER A 313 8.78 2.56 -0.43
N GLY A 314 7.72 2.69 0.36
CA GLY A 314 7.24 1.68 1.28
C GLY A 314 6.18 0.77 0.64
N THR A 315 5.72 -0.22 1.42
CA THR A 315 4.64 -1.12 1.03
C THR A 315 3.27 -0.44 1.10
N ALA A 316 3.12 0.59 1.95
CA ALA A 316 1.90 1.33 2.19
C ALA A 316 1.40 2.14 0.98
N GLY A 317 0.07 2.24 0.84
CA GLY A 317 -0.60 3.08 -0.17
C GLY A 317 -0.81 4.53 0.24
N GLY A 318 -1.90 5.15 -0.20
CA GLY A 318 -2.27 6.53 0.16
C GLY A 318 -1.35 7.62 -0.35
N ILE A 319 -1.71 8.88 -0.04
CA ILE A 319 -0.85 10.05 -0.27
C ILE A 319 0.31 10.02 0.70
N LYS A 320 1.52 10.22 0.21
CA LYS A 320 2.72 10.09 1.03
C LYS A 320 2.90 11.28 1.99
N ILE A 321 3.45 11.03 3.17
CA ILE A 321 3.77 12.06 4.18
C ILE A 321 4.54 13.24 3.56
N THR A 322 5.46 12.97 2.64
CA THR A 322 6.21 14.00 1.92
C THR A 322 5.33 14.89 1.06
N THR A 323 4.29 14.34 0.43
CA THR A 323 3.28 15.07 -0.36
C THR A 323 2.46 15.98 0.55
N LEU A 324 1.94 15.44 1.66
CA LEU A 324 1.22 16.24 2.65
C LEU A 324 2.10 17.39 3.21
N THR A 325 3.37 17.08 3.52
CA THR A 325 4.34 18.09 3.99
C THR A 325 4.55 19.20 2.96
N ALA A 326 4.62 18.87 1.67
CA ALA A 326 4.77 19.86 0.60
C ALA A 326 3.54 20.76 0.48
N VAL A 327 2.32 20.18 0.52
CA VAL A 327 1.07 20.96 0.52
C VAL A 327 0.99 21.87 1.74
N PHE A 328 1.30 21.36 2.93
CA PHE A 328 1.34 22.16 4.14
C PHE A 328 2.37 23.31 4.07
N ALA A 329 3.54 23.05 3.47
CA ALA A 329 4.57 24.08 3.28
C ALA A 329 4.10 25.20 2.33
N ILE A 330 3.33 24.87 1.28
CA ILE A 330 2.71 25.85 0.38
C ILE A 330 1.76 26.74 1.17
N ILE A 331 0.80 26.13 1.89
CA ILE A 331 -0.19 26.86 2.69
C ILE A 331 0.51 27.78 3.70
N LYS A 332 1.44 27.23 4.50
CA LYS A 332 2.18 27.98 5.51
C LYS A 332 2.97 29.16 4.92
N SER A 333 3.63 28.95 3.77
CA SER A 333 4.42 30.00 3.12
C SER A 333 3.51 31.11 2.57
N ARG A 334 2.35 30.77 2.00
CA ARG A 334 1.37 31.74 1.52
C ARG A 334 0.74 32.55 2.65
N LEU A 335 0.34 31.90 3.73
CA LEU A 335 -0.18 32.59 4.92
C LEU A 335 0.85 33.54 5.58
N LYS A 336 2.14 33.29 5.38
CA LYS A 336 3.23 34.19 5.85
C LYS A 336 3.62 35.27 4.83
N GLY A 337 2.96 35.37 3.67
CA GLY A 337 3.31 36.30 2.60
C GLY A 337 4.67 36.02 1.95
N SER A 338 5.24 34.83 2.12
CA SER A 338 6.54 34.47 1.56
C SER A 338 6.41 34.03 0.08
N THR A 339 7.32 34.53 -0.75
CA THR A 339 7.46 34.14 -2.16
C THR A 339 8.19 32.80 -2.32
N THR A 340 8.97 32.40 -1.32
CA THR A 340 9.72 31.15 -1.33
C THR A 340 9.06 30.11 -0.41
N ILE A 341 8.88 28.89 -0.92
CA ILE A 341 8.27 27.81 -0.15
C ILE A 341 9.36 27.04 0.60
N THR A 342 9.30 27.13 1.94
CA THR A 342 10.30 26.54 2.82
C THR A 342 9.65 25.63 3.87
N PHE A 343 10.33 24.54 4.23
CA PHE A 343 9.96 23.66 5.34
C PHE A 343 11.21 23.33 6.17
N LEU A 344 11.13 23.46 7.49
CA LEU A 344 12.25 23.26 8.43
C LEU A 344 13.55 23.98 7.97
N GLY A 345 13.45 25.24 7.52
CA GLY A 345 14.57 26.04 7.07
C GLY A 345 15.16 25.67 5.71
N ARG A 346 14.57 24.72 4.97
CA ARG A 346 15.03 24.33 3.63
C ARG A 346 14.00 24.67 2.57
N ARG A 347 14.47 25.16 1.42
CA ARG A 347 13.63 25.45 0.25
C ARG A 347 13.26 24.15 -0.44
N ILE A 348 11.96 24.00 -0.78
CA ILE A 348 11.46 22.89 -1.60
C ILE A 348 11.47 23.33 -3.07
N PRO A 349 12.05 22.54 -4.00
CA PRO A 349 12.04 22.85 -5.44
C PRO A 349 10.60 22.93 -5.98
N TYR A 350 10.32 23.88 -6.87
CA TYR A 350 8.98 24.07 -7.45
C TYR A 350 8.47 22.83 -8.17
N GLU A 351 9.33 22.13 -8.92
CA GLU A 351 8.98 20.87 -9.60
C GLU A 351 8.38 19.84 -8.63
N ARG A 352 8.95 19.70 -7.42
CA ARG A 352 8.43 18.78 -6.39
C ARG A 352 7.09 19.25 -5.84
N LEU A 353 6.88 20.57 -5.76
CA LEU A 353 5.60 21.13 -5.32
C LEU A 353 4.50 20.88 -6.34
N TYR A 354 4.77 21.04 -7.65
CA TYR A 354 3.81 20.74 -8.69
C TYR A 354 3.39 19.25 -8.66
N ILE A 355 4.36 18.35 -8.56
CA ILE A 355 4.08 16.91 -8.45
C ILE A 355 3.21 16.62 -7.22
N ALA A 356 3.56 17.18 -6.05
CA ALA A 356 2.84 16.96 -4.82
C ALA A 356 1.40 17.51 -4.88
N THR A 357 1.22 18.72 -5.39
CA THR A 357 -0.12 19.34 -5.53
C THR A 357 -0.98 18.59 -6.52
N SER A 358 -0.42 18.20 -7.67
CA SER A 358 -1.14 17.40 -8.67
C SER A 358 -1.57 16.05 -8.10
N ALA A 359 -0.68 15.37 -7.36
CA ALA A 359 -1.02 14.11 -6.70
C ALA A 359 -2.15 14.29 -5.69
N PHE A 360 -2.08 15.33 -4.85
CA PHE A 360 -3.08 15.62 -3.83
C PHE A 360 -4.46 15.89 -4.44
N ILE A 361 -4.53 16.78 -5.44
CA ILE A 361 -5.79 17.13 -6.11
C ILE A 361 -6.37 15.90 -6.82
N PHE A 362 -5.56 15.18 -7.59
CA PHE A 362 -6.04 14.03 -8.36
C PHE A 362 -6.52 12.90 -7.45
N TYR A 363 -5.85 12.65 -6.33
CA TYR A 363 -6.27 11.68 -5.33
C TYR A 363 -7.64 12.06 -4.73
N THR A 364 -7.82 13.34 -4.37
CA THR A 364 -9.10 13.86 -3.84
C THR A 364 -10.23 13.69 -4.87
N VAL A 365 -9.97 14.01 -6.14
CA VAL A 365 -10.94 13.82 -7.22
C VAL A 365 -11.36 12.37 -7.35
N ILE A 366 -10.42 11.43 -7.28
CA ILE A 366 -10.73 9.99 -7.37
C ILE A 366 -11.57 9.52 -6.16
N ILE A 367 -11.28 10.00 -4.94
CA ILE A 367 -12.13 9.70 -3.77
C ILE A 367 -13.56 10.18 -4.01
N VAL A 368 -13.74 11.43 -4.43
CA VAL A 368 -15.08 12.00 -4.69
C VAL A 368 -15.81 11.21 -5.77
N LEU A 369 -15.14 10.89 -6.88
CA LEU A 369 -15.73 10.11 -7.97
C LEU A 369 -16.06 8.67 -7.52
N GLY A 370 -15.18 8.00 -6.79
CA GLY A 370 -15.41 6.66 -6.27
C GLY A 370 -16.61 6.61 -5.32
N THR A 371 -16.66 7.56 -4.37
CA THR A 371 -17.78 7.70 -3.44
C THR A 371 -19.09 7.94 -4.20
N PHE A 372 -19.09 8.86 -5.17
CA PHE A 372 -20.27 9.14 -6.01
C PHE A 372 -20.76 7.89 -6.75
N LEU A 373 -19.85 7.14 -7.40
CA LEU A 373 -20.22 5.94 -8.15
C LEU A 373 -20.78 4.83 -7.26
N ILE A 374 -20.22 4.61 -6.07
CA ILE A 374 -20.73 3.59 -5.15
C ILE A 374 -22.07 4.03 -4.57
N THR A 375 -22.26 5.31 -4.21
CA THR A 375 -23.54 5.85 -3.73
C THR A 375 -24.66 5.72 -4.76
N LEU A 376 -24.35 5.84 -6.06
CA LEU A 376 -25.33 5.65 -7.14
C LEU A 376 -25.80 4.19 -7.29
N THR A 377 -24.97 3.25 -6.89
CA THR A 377 -25.18 1.84 -7.22
C THR A 377 -25.49 0.96 -6.02
N ASN A 378 -25.24 1.44 -4.78
CA ASN A 378 -25.44 0.70 -3.54
C ASN A 378 -26.13 1.59 -2.50
N ASP A 379 -27.01 1.00 -1.71
CA ASP A 379 -27.79 1.68 -0.66
C ASP A 379 -27.13 1.41 0.72
N PHE A 380 -26.02 2.11 0.98
CA PHE A 380 -25.34 2.14 2.28
C PHE A 380 -25.27 3.57 2.79
N LYS A 381 -24.93 3.75 4.08
CA LYS A 381 -24.70 5.07 4.64
C LYS A 381 -23.52 5.74 3.95
N PHE A 382 -23.59 7.06 3.79
CA PHE A 382 -22.56 7.83 3.11
C PHE A 382 -21.19 7.70 3.79
N GLU A 383 -21.15 7.68 5.11
CA GLU A 383 -19.93 7.50 5.89
C GLU A 383 -19.26 6.15 5.65
N ASP A 384 -20.04 5.06 5.54
CA ASP A 384 -19.53 3.72 5.26
C ASP A 384 -18.94 3.64 3.85
N ILE A 385 -19.63 4.24 2.86
CA ILE A 385 -19.15 4.30 1.49
C ILE A 385 -17.86 5.10 1.40
N LEU A 386 -17.79 6.27 2.05
CA LEU A 386 -16.59 7.10 2.03
C LEU A 386 -15.41 6.39 2.71
N PHE A 387 -15.67 5.68 3.81
CA PHE A 387 -14.68 4.86 4.51
C PHE A 387 -14.12 3.76 3.61
N GLU A 388 -14.99 3.02 2.92
CA GLU A 388 -14.63 1.94 2.00
C GLU A 388 -13.80 2.46 0.81
N VAL A 389 -14.21 3.59 0.22
CA VAL A 389 -13.47 4.24 -0.87
C VAL A 389 -12.09 4.71 -0.42
N ALA A 390 -12.00 5.30 0.78
CA ALA A 390 -10.72 5.74 1.34
C ALA A 390 -9.81 4.55 1.63
N SER A 391 -10.37 3.45 2.16
CA SER A 391 -9.66 2.19 2.40
C SER A 391 -9.18 1.56 1.11
N ALA A 392 -10.04 1.48 0.08
CA ALA A 392 -9.69 0.90 -1.22
C ALA A 392 -8.60 1.70 -1.94
N LEU A 393 -8.77 3.03 -2.08
CA LEU A 393 -7.81 3.89 -2.76
C LEU A 393 -6.51 4.06 -1.94
N GLY A 394 -6.63 4.07 -0.60
CA GLY A 394 -5.48 4.07 0.31
C GLY A 394 -4.75 2.73 0.36
N THR A 395 -5.31 1.67 -0.25
CA THR A 395 -4.87 0.28 -0.14
C THR A 395 -4.66 -0.13 1.33
N VAL A 396 -5.67 0.13 2.17
CA VAL A 396 -5.60 -0.06 3.62
C VAL A 396 -6.16 -1.43 4.04
N GLY A 397 -7.36 -1.78 3.56
CA GLY A 397 -7.97 -3.08 3.81
C GLY A 397 -8.95 -3.15 4.99
N VAL A 398 -9.08 -2.09 5.78
CA VAL A 398 -10.13 -2.02 6.82
C VAL A 398 -11.47 -1.65 6.20
N SER A 399 -12.55 -2.21 6.74
CA SER A 399 -13.93 -1.98 6.29
C SER A 399 -14.86 -1.82 7.49
N THR A 400 -15.97 -1.12 7.27
CA THR A 400 -17.11 -1.11 8.21
C THR A 400 -18.03 -2.33 8.04
N GLY A 401 -17.61 -3.31 7.22
CA GLY A 401 -18.34 -4.55 6.95
C GLY A 401 -19.14 -4.56 5.65
N ILE A 402 -19.15 -3.46 4.87
CA ILE A 402 -19.96 -3.37 3.65
C ILE A 402 -19.34 -4.08 2.43
N THR A 403 -18.02 -4.39 2.43
CA THR A 403 -17.29 -4.95 1.28
C THR A 403 -17.97 -6.18 0.68
N GLY A 404 -18.32 -7.17 1.52
CA GLY A 404 -18.96 -8.42 1.09
C GLY A 404 -20.36 -8.23 0.51
N SER A 405 -21.06 -7.17 0.95
CA SER A 405 -22.43 -6.84 0.57
C SER A 405 -22.54 -5.92 -0.64
N LEU A 406 -21.42 -5.46 -1.20
CA LEU A 406 -21.40 -4.64 -2.40
C LEU A 406 -21.97 -5.41 -3.60
N ASN A 407 -22.79 -4.74 -4.40
CA ASN A 407 -23.24 -5.29 -5.67
C ASN A 407 -22.09 -5.35 -6.70
N VAL A 408 -22.37 -5.90 -7.88
CA VAL A 408 -21.37 -6.08 -8.96
C VAL A 408 -20.67 -4.76 -9.33
N TRP A 409 -21.43 -3.66 -9.44
CA TRP A 409 -20.88 -2.35 -9.79
C TRP A 409 -20.01 -1.76 -8.69
N GLY A 410 -20.46 -1.89 -7.42
CA GLY A 410 -19.66 -1.48 -6.25
C GLY A 410 -18.34 -2.24 -6.17
N LYS A 411 -18.36 -3.58 -6.34
CA LYS A 411 -17.14 -4.41 -6.39
C LYS A 411 -16.19 -3.95 -7.51
N LEU A 412 -16.69 -3.64 -8.71
CA LEU A 412 -15.87 -3.17 -9.83
C LEU A 412 -15.23 -1.80 -9.56
N VAL A 413 -15.97 -0.88 -8.94
CA VAL A 413 -15.42 0.43 -8.52
C VAL A 413 -14.32 0.25 -7.48
N VAL A 414 -14.52 -0.60 -6.46
CA VAL A 414 -13.51 -0.89 -5.44
C VAL A 414 -12.27 -1.54 -6.05
N ILE A 415 -12.43 -2.50 -6.97
CA ILE A 415 -11.32 -3.11 -7.73
C ILE A 415 -10.49 -2.04 -8.44
N LEU A 416 -11.17 -1.10 -9.13
CA LEU A 416 -10.48 0.00 -9.83
C LEU A 416 -9.74 0.91 -8.85
N LEU A 417 -10.36 1.26 -7.71
CA LEU A 417 -9.75 2.09 -6.69
C LEU A 417 -8.50 1.45 -6.08
N MET A 418 -8.55 0.16 -5.73
CA MET A 418 -7.40 -0.61 -5.23
C MET A 418 -6.24 -0.61 -6.25
N PHE A 419 -6.56 -0.83 -7.53
CA PHE A 419 -5.58 -0.82 -8.61
C PHE A 419 -4.93 0.57 -8.79
N ILE A 420 -5.74 1.66 -8.80
CA ILE A 420 -5.23 3.04 -8.88
C ILE A 420 -4.36 3.37 -7.66
N GLY A 421 -4.83 3.02 -6.47
CA GLY A 421 -4.10 3.27 -5.22
C GLY A 421 -2.71 2.64 -5.22
N ARG A 422 -2.61 1.39 -5.66
CA ARG A 422 -1.32 0.67 -5.73
C ARG A 422 -0.36 1.23 -6.75
N LEU A 423 -0.83 1.57 -7.95
CA LEU A 423 0.01 2.22 -8.97
C LEU A 423 0.45 3.62 -8.55
N GLY A 424 -0.33 4.27 -7.71
CA GLY A 424 -0.26 5.69 -7.44
C GLY A 424 -0.99 6.51 -8.51
N VAL A 425 -1.79 7.47 -8.06
CA VAL A 425 -2.73 8.22 -8.91
C VAL A 425 -2.06 8.92 -10.09
N LEU A 426 -0.88 9.53 -9.90
CA LEU A 426 -0.15 10.18 -11.00
C LEU A 426 0.40 9.17 -12.01
N THR A 427 0.93 8.05 -11.55
CA THR A 427 1.42 6.98 -12.44
C THR A 427 0.30 6.42 -13.28
N PHE A 428 -0.88 6.20 -12.68
CA PHE A 428 -2.09 5.78 -13.38
C PHE A 428 -2.51 6.81 -14.43
N GLY A 429 -2.62 8.09 -14.07
CA GLY A 429 -2.97 9.15 -14.99
C GLY A 429 -2.00 9.26 -16.17
N LEU A 430 -0.69 9.24 -15.89
CA LEU A 430 0.34 9.28 -16.92
C LEU A 430 0.34 8.03 -17.82
N ALA A 431 0.02 6.85 -17.28
CA ALA A 431 -0.07 5.63 -18.10
C ALA A 431 -1.18 5.72 -19.15
N ILE A 432 -2.30 6.40 -18.84
CA ILE A 432 -3.44 6.55 -19.75
C ILE A 432 -3.26 7.74 -20.69
N TRP A 433 -2.81 8.91 -20.17
CA TRP A 433 -2.79 10.17 -20.93
C TRP A 433 -1.45 10.55 -21.53
N SER A 434 -0.31 9.97 -21.10
CA SER A 434 0.96 10.34 -21.71
C SER A 434 1.06 9.75 -23.12
N LYS A 435 0.71 10.54 -24.11
CA LYS A 435 1.25 10.38 -25.46
C LYS A 435 2.73 10.72 -25.38
N THR A 436 3.58 10.02 -26.16
CA THR A 436 4.96 10.41 -26.37
C THR A 436 4.92 11.82 -26.98
N ILE A 437 4.98 12.84 -26.12
CA ILE A 437 5.05 14.23 -26.58
C ILE A 437 6.45 14.34 -27.18
N ARG A 438 6.58 14.34 -28.50
CA ARG A 438 7.63 15.10 -29.14
C ARG A 438 7.39 16.54 -28.69
N GLU A 439 8.34 17.10 -27.96
CA GLU A 439 8.46 18.54 -27.76
C GLU A 439 8.66 19.17 -29.14
N GLU A 440 7.58 19.34 -29.90
CA GLU A 440 7.49 20.36 -30.93
C GLU A 440 7.22 21.63 -30.16
N ASP A 441 8.15 22.59 -30.23
CA ASP A 441 8.03 23.96 -29.72
C ASP A 441 6.72 24.59 -30.23
N ARG A 442 5.62 24.38 -29.49
CA ARG A 442 4.43 25.22 -29.64
C ARG A 442 4.68 26.42 -28.77
N GLU A 443 4.81 27.58 -29.38
CA GLU A 443 4.64 28.87 -28.69
C GLU A 443 3.29 28.85 -27.98
N VAL A 444 3.32 28.60 -26.68
CA VAL A 444 2.14 28.66 -25.84
C VAL A 444 2.00 30.11 -25.41
N LEU A 445 0.96 30.79 -25.86
CA LEU A 445 0.59 32.12 -25.41
C LEU A 445 0.32 32.07 -23.89
N GLN A 446 0.99 32.92 -23.12
CA GLN A 446 0.73 33.09 -21.71
C GLN A 446 -0.58 33.83 -21.52
N ALA A 447 -1.49 33.26 -20.73
CA ALA A 447 -2.71 33.91 -20.29
C ALA A 447 -2.72 33.99 -18.75
N ASP A 448 -3.15 35.12 -18.23
CA ASP A 448 -3.33 35.32 -16.80
C ASP A 448 -4.68 34.74 -16.36
N ILE A 449 -4.70 34.03 -15.24
CA ILE A 449 -5.90 33.46 -14.62
C ILE A 449 -6.04 34.08 -13.25
N ALA A 450 -7.17 34.72 -12.98
CA ALA A 450 -7.51 35.23 -11.66
C ALA A 450 -7.70 34.06 -10.67
N VAL A 451 -6.90 34.02 -9.62
CA VAL A 451 -6.91 32.97 -8.59
C VAL A 451 -7.06 33.59 -7.21
#